data_88c94b6b2048859ad87a06b11fb62648
#
_entry.id   88c94b6b2048859ad87a06b11fb62648
#
_cell.length_a   1.000
_cell.length_b   1.000
_cell.length_c   1.000
_cell.angle_alpha   90.00
_cell.angle_beta   90.00
_cell.angle_gamma   90.00
#
_symmetry.space_group_name_H-M   'P 1'
#
loop_
_entity.id
_entity.type
_entity.pdbx_description
1 polymer ?
#
loop_
_entity_poly.entity_id
_entity_poly.type
_entity_poly.pdbx_seq_one_letter_code
_entity_poly.pdbx_strand_id
1 'polypeptide(L)'
;MGQLGMVGLGRMGGNMAERLRRGGHEVVGFDRAAGARDVDSLEALVQALAPPRVVWVMVPAGAPTYETIAALTALLEPGDVVVDGGNSRYTDDQRHAAELAPTGIGFVDAGVSGGVWGRTEGYALMVGGTTEHVERVQPFFDVLKPEGDSGFVHAGDVGAGHFAKMVHNGIEYGLMQAYAEGWELLEATDVVTDVPAVITGRGTAWSTAACTVHRPSPESCA
;
A
#
# COMPACT_ATOMS: atom_id res chain seq x y z
N MET A 1 -20.99 -1.42 -1.17
CA MET A 1 -20.41 -1.46 -2.54
C MET A 1 -20.13 -0.04 -2.97
N GLY A 2 -18.97 0.25 -3.53
CA GLY A 2 -18.58 1.58 -4.00
C GLY A 2 -17.82 1.49 -5.32
N GLN A 3 -17.64 2.64 -5.98
CA GLN A 3 -16.83 2.78 -7.20
C GLN A 3 -15.47 3.39 -6.86
N LEU A 4 -14.41 2.94 -7.52
CA LEU A 4 -13.04 3.44 -7.36
C LEU A 4 -12.34 3.52 -8.71
N GLY A 5 -11.66 4.64 -8.98
CA GLY A 5 -10.72 4.76 -10.07
C GLY A 5 -9.32 4.29 -9.63
N MET A 6 -8.71 3.37 -10.36
CA MET A 6 -7.33 2.91 -10.11
C MET A 6 -6.42 3.41 -11.21
N VAL A 7 -5.45 4.27 -10.87
CA VAL A 7 -4.44 4.79 -11.78
C VAL A 7 -3.12 4.08 -11.53
N GLY A 8 -2.62 3.37 -12.55
CA GLY A 8 -1.47 2.50 -12.44
C GLY A 8 -1.88 1.06 -12.12
N LEU A 9 -1.87 0.21 -13.18
CA LEU A 9 -2.28 -1.21 -13.12
C LEU A 9 -1.07 -2.14 -13.21
N GLY A 10 0.08 -1.68 -12.77
CA GLY A 10 1.24 -2.53 -12.56
C GLY A 10 0.98 -3.64 -11.54
N ARG A 11 2.02 -4.35 -11.13
CA ARG A 11 1.89 -5.51 -10.24
C ARG A 11 1.03 -5.24 -9.00
N MET A 12 1.25 -4.12 -8.31
CA MET A 12 0.51 -3.80 -7.08
C MET A 12 -0.91 -3.31 -7.40
N GLY A 13 -1.05 -2.25 -8.22
CA GLY A 13 -2.35 -1.67 -8.51
C GLY A 13 -3.30 -2.65 -9.21
N GLY A 14 -2.80 -3.48 -10.14
CA GLY A 14 -3.58 -4.53 -10.79
C GLY A 14 -4.08 -5.59 -9.79
N ASN A 15 -3.22 -6.06 -8.87
CA ASN A 15 -3.62 -7.00 -7.84
C ASN A 15 -4.64 -6.40 -6.85
N MET A 16 -4.47 -5.14 -6.49
CA MET A 16 -5.42 -4.42 -5.62
C MET A 16 -6.78 -4.23 -6.31
N ALA A 17 -6.78 -3.82 -7.58
CA ALA A 17 -8.00 -3.69 -8.39
C ALA A 17 -8.75 -5.02 -8.48
N GLU A 18 -8.04 -6.13 -8.72
CA GLU A 18 -8.64 -7.47 -8.76
C GLU A 18 -9.24 -7.86 -7.39
N ARG A 19 -8.53 -7.61 -6.28
CA ARG A 19 -9.03 -7.90 -4.94
C ARG A 19 -10.27 -7.07 -4.60
N LEU A 20 -10.29 -5.78 -4.95
CA LEU A 20 -11.45 -4.90 -4.77
C LEU A 20 -12.67 -5.39 -5.58
N ARG A 21 -12.47 -5.80 -6.84
CA ARG A 21 -13.54 -6.36 -7.68
C ARG A 21 -14.09 -7.65 -7.10
N ARG A 22 -13.26 -8.53 -6.58
CA ARG A 22 -13.69 -9.76 -5.87
C ARG A 22 -14.48 -9.45 -4.60
N GLY A 23 -14.12 -8.36 -3.90
CA GLY A 23 -14.83 -7.86 -2.73
C GLY A 23 -16.13 -7.11 -3.05
N GLY A 24 -16.55 -7.08 -4.33
CA GLY A 24 -17.82 -6.51 -4.77
C GLY A 24 -17.79 -5.01 -5.08
N HIS A 25 -16.60 -4.38 -5.15
CA HIS A 25 -16.47 -3.01 -5.62
C HIS A 25 -16.34 -2.94 -7.14
N GLU A 26 -16.86 -1.86 -7.71
CA GLU A 26 -16.62 -1.51 -9.10
C GLU A 26 -15.30 -0.73 -9.19
N VAL A 27 -14.36 -1.23 -10.01
CA VAL A 27 -13.06 -0.57 -10.20
C VAL A 27 -12.86 -0.26 -11.67
N VAL A 28 -12.68 1.01 -11.99
CA VAL A 28 -12.30 1.49 -13.32
C VAL A 28 -10.80 1.73 -13.32
N GLY A 29 -10.07 1.01 -14.14
CA GLY A 29 -8.61 1.04 -14.19
C GLY A 29 -8.05 1.81 -15.37
N PHE A 30 -7.05 2.65 -15.13
CA PHE A 30 -6.25 3.31 -16.15
C PHE A 30 -4.76 3.03 -15.95
N ASP A 31 -4.07 2.77 -17.05
CA ASP A 31 -2.61 2.68 -17.09
C ASP A 31 -2.09 3.28 -18.41
N ARG A 32 -0.89 3.82 -18.42
CA ARG A 32 -0.22 4.29 -19.64
C ARG A 32 0.09 3.13 -20.59
N ALA A 33 0.31 1.92 -20.05
CA ALA A 33 0.47 0.70 -20.84
C ALA A 33 -0.88 0.18 -21.33
N ALA A 34 -1.01 -0.09 -22.63
CA ALA A 34 -2.28 -0.41 -23.29
C ALA A 34 -2.92 -1.76 -22.90
N GLY A 35 -2.21 -2.65 -22.17
CA GLY A 35 -2.62 -4.07 -22.06
C GLY A 35 -3.59 -4.42 -20.93
N ALA A 36 -3.81 -3.55 -19.95
CA ALA A 36 -4.57 -3.91 -18.73
C ALA A 36 -5.57 -2.84 -18.27
N ARG A 37 -5.82 -1.81 -19.10
CA ARG A 37 -6.69 -0.69 -18.75
C ARG A 37 -8.12 -0.89 -19.21
N ASP A 38 -9.08 -0.38 -18.42
CA ASP A 38 -10.50 -0.39 -18.76
C ASP A 38 -10.87 0.85 -19.61
N VAL A 39 -10.11 1.95 -19.47
CA VAL A 39 -10.31 3.23 -20.16
C VAL A 39 -9.00 3.78 -20.70
N ASP A 40 -9.08 4.68 -21.69
CA ASP A 40 -7.93 5.13 -22.47
C ASP A 40 -7.28 6.42 -21.94
N SER A 41 -7.92 7.11 -20.97
CA SER A 41 -7.37 8.35 -20.41
C SER A 41 -7.85 8.58 -18.98
N LEU A 42 -7.21 9.53 -18.27
CA LEU A 42 -7.66 9.99 -16.94
C LEU A 42 -9.02 10.66 -17.01
N GLU A 43 -9.31 11.40 -18.07
CA GLU A 43 -10.62 12.02 -18.31
C GLU A 43 -11.71 10.97 -18.41
N ALA A 44 -11.47 9.91 -19.19
CA ALA A 44 -12.41 8.80 -19.33
C ALA A 44 -12.59 8.05 -17.99
N LEU A 45 -11.53 7.90 -17.18
CA LEU A 45 -11.61 7.31 -15.86
C LEU A 45 -12.52 8.16 -14.95
N VAL A 46 -12.29 9.46 -14.87
CA VAL A 46 -13.09 10.36 -14.01
C VAL A 46 -14.55 10.41 -14.47
N GLN A 47 -14.81 10.42 -15.79
CA GLN A 47 -16.17 10.41 -16.35
C GLN A 47 -16.94 9.11 -16.07
N ALA A 48 -16.23 7.99 -15.94
CA ALA A 48 -16.84 6.70 -15.63
C ALA A 48 -17.25 6.55 -14.16
N LEU A 49 -16.81 7.46 -13.27
CA LEU A 49 -17.09 7.41 -11.84
C LEU A 49 -18.20 8.38 -11.45
N ALA A 50 -19.10 7.95 -10.57
CA ALA A 50 -20.11 8.81 -9.97
C ALA A 50 -19.52 9.63 -8.81
N PRO A 51 -19.83 10.94 -8.71
CA PRO A 51 -19.43 11.75 -7.55
C PRO A 51 -20.15 11.33 -6.25
N PRO A 52 -19.54 11.47 -5.10
CA PRO A 52 -18.16 11.86 -4.87
C PRO A 52 -17.21 10.71 -5.19
N ARG A 53 -16.19 10.99 -6.00
CA ARG A 53 -15.27 10.00 -6.55
C ARG A 53 -14.12 9.70 -5.60
N VAL A 54 -13.63 8.46 -5.65
CA VAL A 54 -12.35 8.07 -5.05
C VAL A 54 -11.42 7.59 -6.15
N VAL A 55 -10.25 8.23 -6.28
CA VAL A 55 -9.23 7.86 -7.26
C VAL A 55 -7.96 7.47 -6.53
N TRP A 56 -7.56 6.23 -6.69
CA TRP A 56 -6.36 5.64 -6.10
C TRP A 56 -5.20 5.64 -7.10
N VAL A 57 -4.08 6.25 -6.73
CA VAL A 57 -2.88 6.41 -7.55
C VAL A 57 -1.83 5.39 -7.11
N MET A 58 -1.40 4.51 -8.02
CA MET A 58 -0.40 3.45 -7.82
C MET A 58 0.70 3.54 -8.88
N VAL A 59 1.25 4.73 -9.06
CA VAL A 59 2.34 4.99 -10.01
C VAL A 59 3.69 5.13 -9.29
N PRO A 60 4.84 5.12 -10.01
CA PRO A 60 6.13 5.36 -9.39
C PRO A 60 6.19 6.71 -8.68
N ALA A 61 6.82 6.73 -7.49
CA ALA A 61 6.99 7.94 -6.69
C ALA A 61 7.76 9.06 -7.42
N GLY A 62 7.57 10.29 -6.99
CA GLY A 62 8.21 11.48 -7.54
C GLY A 62 7.43 12.10 -8.71
N ALA A 63 8.10 12.43 -9.79
CA ALA A 63 7.48 13.13 -10.92
C ALA A 63 6.21 12.44 -11.49
N PRO A 64 6.18 11.10 -11.68
CA PRO A 64 4.96 10.43 -12.16
C PRO A 64 3.76 10.62 -11.24
N THR A 65 3.95 10.56 -9.90
CA THR A 65 2.88 10.79 -8.93
C THR A 65 2.42 12.24 -8.97
N TYR A 66 3.37 13.19 -8.96
CA TYR A 66 3.06 14.62 -9.04
C TYR A 66 2.25 14.97 -10.30
N GLU A 67 2.72 14.54 -11.48
CA GLU A 67 2.05 14.78 -12.76
C GLU A 67 0.64 14.18 -12.78
N THR A 68 0.48 12.98 -12.22
CA THR A 68 -0.83 12.29 -12.16
C THR A 68 -1.80 13.04 -11.25
N ILE A 69 -1.36 13.45 -10.05
CA ILE A 69 -2.20 14.19 -9.10
C ILE A 69 -2.57 15.55 -9.68
N ALA A 70 -1.63 16.26 -10.31
CA ALA A 70 -1.90 17.54 -10.96
C ALA A 70 -2.94 17.41 -12.09
N ALA A 71 -2.82 16.36 -12.92
CA ALA A 71 -3.81 16.08 -13.97
C ALA A 71 -5.19 15.75 -13.39
N LEU A 72 -5.25 14.93 -12.33
CA LEU A 72 -6.50 14.60 -11.64
C LEU A 72 -7.15 15.83 -11.00
N THR A 73 -6.35 16.74 -10.43
CA THR A 73 -6.86 18.00 -9.83
C THR A 73 -7.63 18.85 -10.85
N ALA A 74 -7.25 18.82 -12.11
CA ALA A 74 -7.96 19.54 -13.18
C ALA A 74 -9.27 18.88 -13.64
N LEU A 75 -9.52 17.62 -13.23
CA LEU A 75 -10.65 16.81 -13.69
C LEU A 75 -11.66 16.53 -12.57
N LEU A 76 -11.21 16.50 -11.33
CA LEU A 76 -11.99 16.17 -10.15
C LEU A 76 -12.74 17.42 -9.62
N GLU A 77 -13.74 17.16 -8.79
CA GLU A 77 -14.63 18.18 -8.22
C GLU A 77 -14.48 18.25 -6.69
N PRO A 78 -14.91 19.36 -6.05
CA PRO A 78 -14.95 19.43 -4.59
C PRO A 78 -15.72 18.25 -3.98
N GLY A 79 -15.14 17.61 -2.98
CA GLY A 79 -15.69 16.43 -2.33
C GLY A 79 -15.17 15.09 -2.89
N ASP A 80 -14.48 15.08 -4.04
CA ASP A 80 -13.74 13.90 -4.49
C ASP A 80 -12.49 13.69 -3.63
N VAL A 81 -11.94 12.47 -3.62
CA VAL A 81 -10.75 12.11 -2.84
C VAL A 81 -9.70 11.44 -3.73
N VAL A 82 -8.48 11.93 -3.65
CA VAL A 82 -7.29 11.27 -4.22
C VAL A 82 -6.57 10.48 -3.12
N VAL A 83 -6.25 9.23 -3.40
CA VAL A 83 -5.43 8.38 -2.54
C VAL A 83 -4.08 8.14 -3.22
N ASP A 84 -2.98 8.58 -2.61
CA ASP A 84 -1.64 8.16 -3.00
C ASP A 84 -1.28 6.87 -2.29
N GLY A 85 -1.29 5.75 -3.03
CA GLY A 85 -0.92 4.42 -2.52
C GLY A 85 0.44 3.96 -3.07
N GLY A 86 1.19 4.85 -3.69
CA GLY A 86 2.54 4.58 -4.16
C GLY A 86 3.55 4.36 -3.03
N ASN A 87 4.83 4.46 -3.36
CA ASN A 87 5.89 4.46 -2.34
C ASN A 87 6.46 5.88 -2.19
N SER A 88 5.58 6.83 -1.96
CA SER A 88 5.86 8.27 -1.94
C SER A 88 6.55 8.70 -0.65
N ARG A 89 7.16 9.87 -0.69
CA ARG A 89 7.72 10.50 0.51
C ARG A 89 6.60 11.25 1.23
N TYR A 90 6.49 11.06 2.53
CA TYR A 90 5.48 11.72 3.36
C TYR A 90 5.47 13.26 3.24
N THR A 91 6.63 13.88 2.95
CA THR A 91 6.75 15.32 2.72
C THR A 91 6.14 15.75 1.37
N ASP A 92 6.13 14.86 0.37
CA ASP A 92 5.46 15.11 -0.90
C ASP A 92 3.94 15.01 -0.73
N ASP A 93 3.44 14.07 0.09
CA ASP A 93 2.02 13.96 0.43
C ASP A 93 1.48 15.25 1.07
N GLN A 94 2.24 15.79 2.05
CA GLN A 94 1.89 17.05 2.70
C GLN A 94 1.80 18.20 1.71
N ARG A 95 2.71 18.26 0.73
CA ARG A 95 2.68 19.25 -0.35
C ARG A 95 1.46 19.05 -1.25
N HIS A 96 1.21 17.82 -1.71
CA HIS A 96 0.04 17.52 -2.55
C HIS A 96 -1.27 17.89 -1.85
N ALA A 97 -1.42 17.56 -0.57
CA ALA A 97 -2.59 17.92 0.20
C ALA A 97 -2.77 19.45 0.32
N ALA A 98 -1.68 20.19 0.53
CA ALA A 98 -1.74 21.66 0.59
C ALA A 98 -2.11 22.28 -0.77
N GLU A 99 -1.65 21.71 -1.89
CA GLU A 99 -2.01 22.13 -3.24
C GLU A 99 -3.47 21.81 -3.57
N LEU A 100 -4.01 20.69 -3.09
CA LEU A 100 -5.40 20.26 -3.30
C LEU A 100 -6.40 20.98 -2.40
N ALA A 101 -6.03 21.38 -1.20
CA ALA A 101 -6.94 21.96 -0.21
C ALA A 101 -7.80 23.14 -0.74
N PRO A 102 -7.29 24.09 -1.55
CA PRO A 102 -8.10 25.18 -2.10
C PRO A 102 -9.16 24.72 -3.11
N THR A 103 -9.02 23.52 -3.68
CA THR A 103 -9.96 22.97 -4.67
C THR A 103 -11.12 22.23 -4.01
N GLY A 104 -11.05 21.94 -2.72
CA GLY A 104 -12.02 21.11 -2.01
C GLY A 104 -11.91 19.61 -2.30
N ILE A 105 -10.85 19.17 -2.99
CA ILE A 105 -10.54 17.75 -3.22
C ILE A 105 -9.78 17.22 -2.01
N GLY A 106 -10.23 16.09 -1.47
CA GLY A 106 -9.59 15.42 -0.34
C GLY A 106 -8.32 14.68 -0.76
N PHE A 107 -7.39 14.51 0.18
CA PHE A 107 -6.16 13.73 -0.02
C PHE A 107 -5.95 12.75 1.12
N VAL A 108 -5.53 11.54 0.76
CA VAL A 108 -5.18 10.46 1.68
C VAL A 108 -3.88 9.82 1.20
N ASP A 109 -2.92 9.62 2.07
CA ASP A 109 -1.74 8.82 1.80
C ASP A 109 -1.89 7.42 2.39
N ALA A 110 -1.54 6.41 1.63
CA ALA A 110 -1.70 5.02 2.02
C ALA A 110 -0.42 4.21 1.79
N GLY A 111 0.33 3.98 2.84
CA GLY A 111 1.45 3.05 2.85
C GLY A 111 0.92 1.62 2.74
N VAL A 112 1.13 0.98 1.58
CA VAL A 112 0.66 -0.39 1.29
C VAL A 112 1.83 -1.37 1.42
N SER A 113 1.68 -2.41 2.22
CA SER A 113 2.63 -3.51 2.37
C SER A 113 1.93 -4.87 2.17
N GLY A 114 2.58 -5.83 1.53
CA GLY A 114 2.01 -7.17 1.24
C GLY A 114 2.50 -7.76 -0.09
N GLY A 115 3.11 -6.97 -0.94
CA GLY A 115 3.73 -7.41 -2.19
C GLY A 115 2.77 -8.24 -3.06
N VAL A 116 3.29 -9.32 -3.63
CA VAL A 116 2.50 -10.21 -4.51
C VAL A 116 1.45 -11.03 -3.76
N TRP A 117 1.68 -11.31 -2.47
CA TRP A 117 0.78 -12.10 -1.62
C TRP A 117 -0.43 -11.30 -1.17
N GLY A 118 -0.36 -9.97 -1.19
CA GLY A 118 -1.48 -9.10 -0.81
C GLY A 118 -2.76 -9.34 -1.61
N ARG A 119 -2.67 -9.89 -2.84
CA ARG A 119 -3.84 -10.26 -3.62
C ARG A 119 -4.70 -11.34 -2.94
N THR A 120 -4.08 -12.30 -2.28
CA THR A 120 -4.74 -13.41 -1.58
C THR A 120 -4.88 -13.14 -0.10
N GLU A 121 -3.80 -12.75 0.57
CA GLU A 121 -3.74 -12.62 2.03
C GLU A 121 -4.23 -11.25 2.54
N GLY A 122 -4.26 -10.24 1.66
CA GLY A 122 -4.54 -8.85 2.03
C GLY A 122 -3.27 -8.02 2.23
N TYR A 123 -3.47 -6.71 2.31
CA TYR A 123 -2.40 -5.72 2.45
C TYR A 123 -2.44 -5.09 3.83
N ALA A 124 -1.28 -4.91 4.45
CA ALA A 124 -1.17 -4.02 5.59
C ALA A 124 -1.19 -2.57 5.09
N LEU A 125 -2.08 -1.76 5.67
CA LEU A 125 -2.39 -0.40 5.26
C LEU A 125 -2.11 0.55 6.42
N MET A 126 -1.19 1.48 6.21
CA MET A 126 -0.88 2.59 7.12
C MET A 126 -1.35 3.86 6.43
N VAL A 127 -2.37 4.50 6.96
CA VAL A 127 -3.09 5.57 6.26
C VAL A 127 -2.97 6.89 7.00
N GLY A 128 -2.72 7.95 6.24
CA GLY A 128 -2.73 9.34 6.70
C GLY A 128 -3.78 10.16 5.97
N GLY A 129 -4.41 11.09 6.69
CA GLY A 129 -5.44 11.97 6.14
C GLY A 129 -6.42 12.43 7.20
N THR A 130 -7.31 13.39 6.85
CA THR A 130 -8.38 13.76 7.77
C THR A 130 -9.33 12.59 8.00
N THR A 131 -9.94 12.51 9.16
CA THR A 131 -10.92 11.44 9.50
C THR A 131 -12.01 11.36 8.44
N GLU A 132 -12.54 12.48 7.97
CA GLU A 132 -13.58 12.53 6.94
C GLU A 132 -13.15 11.86 5.63
N HIS A 133 -11.93 12.16 5.15
CA HIS A 133 -11.44 11.59 3.90
C HIS A 133 -11.09 10.10 4.05
N VAL A 134 -10.51 9.70 5.19
CA VAL A 134 -10.20 8.31 5.49
C VAL A 134 -11.48 7.47 5.59
N GLU A 135 -12.51 7.94 6.28
CA GLU A 135 -13.82 7.27 6.39
C GLU A 135 -14.48 7.07 5.01
N ARG A 136 -14.32 8.01 4.09
CA ARG A 136 -14.83 7.88 2.72
C ARG A 136 -14.15 6.75 1.95
N VAL A 137 -12.87 6.52 2.20
CA VAL A 137 -12.07 5.46 1.57
C VAL A 137 -12.19 4.12 2.33
N GLN A 138 -12.66 4.13 3.59
CA GLN A 138 -12.71 2.98 4.47
C GLN A 138 -13.32 1.71 3.84
N PRO A 139 -14.42 1.76 3.07
CA PRO A 139 -14.97 0.54 2.45
C PRO A 139 -13.98 -0.20 1.54
N PHE A 140 -13.05 0.52 0.92
CA PHE A 140 -12.01 -0.08 0.08
C PHE A 140 -10.87 -0.64 0.92
N PHE A 141 -10.48 0.04 2.02
CA PHE A 141 -9.50 -0.47 2.96
C PHE A 141 -9.95 -1.79 3.59
N ASP A 142 -11.24 -1.92 3.92
CA ASP A 142 -11.80 -3.12 4.54
C ASP A 142 -11.69 -4.36 3.65
N VAL A 143 -11.78 -4.19 2.33
CA VAL A 143 -11.57 -5.27 1.36
C VAL A 143 -10.08 -5.54 1.12
N LEU A 144 -9.27 -4.48 1.12
CA LEU A 144 -7.83 -4.61 0.86
C LEU A 144 -7.06 -5.23 2.00
N LYS A 145 -7.42 -4.94 3.26
CA LYS A 145 -6.73 -5.51 4.43
C LYS A 145 -6.94 -7.03 4.55
N PRO A 146 -6.15 -7.74 5.34
CA PRO A 146 -6.42 -9.12 5.74
C PRO A 146 -7.77 -9.24 6.46
N GLU A 147 -8.33 -10.44 6.50
CA GLU A 147 -9.52 -10.73 7.30
C GLU A 147 -9.25 -10.48 8.79
N GLY A 148 -10.28 -10.10 9.52
CA GLY A 148 -10.20 -9.80 10.96
C GLY A 148 -9.84 -8.34 11.27
N ASP A 149 -9.33 -8.09 12.48
CA ASP A 149 -9.16 -6.75 13.05
C ASP A 149 -7.76 -6.14 12.81
N SER A 150 -6.89 -6.86 12.09
CA SER A 150 -5.51 -6.42 11.80
C SER A 150 -5.36 -5.88 10.38
N GLY A 151 -4.22 -5.29 10.11
CA GLY A 151 -3.82 -4.89 8.74
C GLY A 151 -4.26 -3.49 8.31
N PHE A 152 -4.96 -2.74 9.14
CA PHE A 152 -5.31 -1.34 8.87
C PHE A 152 -5.01 -0.46 10.09
N VAL A 153 -4.44 0.71 9.85
CA VAL A 153 -4.29 1.75 10.86
C VAL A 153 -4.43 3.14 10.22
N HIS A 154 -5.30 3.98 10.78
CA HIS A 154 -5.28 5.42 10.54
C HIS A 154 -4.21 6.02 11.45
N ALA A 155 -3.04 6.31 10.87
CA ALA A 155 -1.81 6.66 11.61
C ALA A 155 -1.79 8.15 12.04
N GLY A 156 -2.63 8.99 11.47
CA GLY A 156 -2.70 10.42 11.74
C GLY A 156 -3.06 11.24 10.50
N ASP A 157 -2.73 12.54 10.54
CA ASP A 157 -2.95 13.44 9.42
C ASP A 157 -2.11 13.07 8.19
N VAL A 158 -2.30 13.81 7.09
CA VAL A 158 -1.61 13.57 5.81
C VAL A 158 -0.09 13.45 5.98
N GLY A 159 0.48 12.42 5.38
CA GLY A 159 1.88 12.02 5.47
C GLY A 159 2.15 10.96 6.55
N ALA A 160 1.24 10.77 7.51
CA ALA A 160 1.44 9.82 8.60
C ALA A 160 1.50 8.36 8.13
N GLY A 161 0.74 7.99 7.10
CA GLY A 161 0.72 6.66 6.52
C GLY A 161 2.06 6.30 5.88
N HIS A 162 2.54 7.11 4.95
CA HIS A 162 3.84 6.89 4.31
C HIS A 162 5.02 7.04 5.28
N PHE A 163 4.92 7.94 6.27
CA PHE A 163 5.94 8.02 7.33
C PHE A 163 6.00 6.73 8.15
N ALA A 164 4.85 6.23 8.61
CA ALA A 164 4.78 4.97 9.35
C ALA A 164 5.34 3.80 8.54
N LYS A 165 4.95 3.69 7.25
CA LYS A 165 5.51 2.69 6.34
C LYS A 165 7.02 2.82 6.16
N MET A 166 7.53 4.04 6.01
CA MET A 166 8.97 4.30 5.87
C MET A 166 9.73 3.79 7.09
N VAL A 167 9.24 4.06 8.31
CA VAL A 167 9.84 3.57 9.55
C VAL A 167 9.79 2.04 9.62
N HIS A 168 8.63 1.46 9.33
CA HIS A 168 8.45 0.00 9.25
C HIS A 168 9.47 -0.64 8.29
N ASN A 169 9.57 -0.13 7.06
CA ASN A 169 10.51 -0.65 6.08
C ASN A 169 11.97 -0.49 6.53
N GLY A 170 12.32 0.62 7.17
CA GLY A 170 13.68 0.82 7.71
C GLY A 170 14.05 -0.24 8.75
N ILE A 171 13.12 -0.57 9.64
CA ILE A 171 13.32 -1.64 10.63
C ILE A 171 13.41 -3.01 9.93
N GLU A 172 12.50 -3.32 9.02
CA GLU A 172 12.44 -4.59 8.31
C GLU A 172 13.72 -4.86 7.53
N TYR A 173 14.18 -3.89 6.72
CA TYR A 173 15.44 -4.03 5.96
C TYR A 173 16.66 -4.13 6.88
N GLY A 174 16.69 -3.40 8.00
CA GLY A 174 17.75 -3.52 8.99
C GLY A 174 17.82 -4.91 9.62
N LEU A 175 16.67 -5.50 9.95
CA LEU A 175 16.58 -6.88 10.44
C LEU A 175 17.01 -7.89 9.38
N MET A 176 16.54 -7.73 8.13
CA MET A 176 16.93 -8.61 7.03
C MET A 176 18.44 -8.59 6.79
N GLN A 177 19.06 -7.42 6.84
CA GLN A 177 20.50 -7.28 6.71
C GLN A 177 21.25 -7.97 7.85
N ALA A 178 20.81 -7.80 9.10
CA ALA A 178 21.42 -8.47 10.24
C ALA A 178 21.31 -10.01 10.15
N TYR A 179 20.19 -10.53 9.66
CA TYR A 179 20.04 -11.96 9.40
C TYR A 179 20.98 -12.45 8.28
N ALA A 180 21.09 -11.69 7.18
CA ALA A 180 21.98 -12.05 6.07
C ALA A 180 23.45 -12.10 6.51
N GLU A 181 23.91 -11.11 7.26
CA GLU A 181 25.27 -11.08 7.82
C GLU A 181 25.53 -12.24 8.79
N GLY A 182 24.58 -12.55 9.65
CA GLY A 182 24.65 -13.67 10.57
C GLY A 182 24.71 -15.02 9.82
N TRP A 183 23.94 -15.16 8.76
CA TRP A 183 23.95 -16.34 7.90
C TRP A 183 25.33 -16.51 7.25
N GLU A 184 25.86 -15.48 6.60
CA GLU A 184 27.16 -15.48 5.95
C GLU A 184 28.29 -15.86 6.94
N LEU A 185 28.23 -15.34 8.18
CA LEU A 185 29.19 -15.70 9.22
C LEU A 185 29.12 -17.18 9.62
N LEU A 186 27.91 -17.74 9.70
CA LEU A 186 27.74 -19.19 9.99
C LEU A 186 28.26 -20.06 8.85
N GLU A 187 28.04 -19.67 7.58
CA GLU A 187 28.56 -20.39 6.42
C GLU A 187 30.10 -20.31 6.29
N ALA A 188 30.69 -19.20 6.77
CA ALA A 188 32.13 -18.98 6.70
C ALA A 188 32.96 -19.78 7.74
N THR A 189 32.31 -20.54 8.66
CA THR A 189 32.99 -21.26 9.72
C THR A 189 32.82 -22.78 9.57
N ASP A 190 33.89 -23.53 9.90
CA ASP A 190 33.85 -25.00 9.98
C ASP A 190 33.24 -25.53 11.30
N VAL A 191 32.89 -24.64 12.22
CA VAL A 191 32.31 -25.01 13.51
C VAL A 191 30.85 -25.45 13.39
N VAL A 192 30.11 -24.85 12.43
CA VAL A 192 28.71 -25.17 12.17
C VAL A 192 28.61 -26.03 10.92
N THR A 193 28.06 -27.22 11.07
CA THR A 193 27.96 -28.21 9.95
C THR A 193 26.60 -28.19 9.23
N ASP A 194 25.57 -27.58 9.85
CA ASP A 194 24.21 -27.48 9.28
C ASP A 194 23.63 -26.10 9.59
N VAL A 195 23.98 -25.11 8.78
CA VAL A 195 23.51 -23.74 8.92
C VAL A 195 21.99 -23.62 8.79
N PRO A 196 21.32 -24.29 7.81
CA PRO A 196 19.86 -24.30 7.75
C PRO A 196 19.19 -24.77 9.03
N ALA A 197 19.70 -25.84 9.67
CA ALA A 197 19.12 -26.36 10.91
C ALA A 197 19.26 -25.38 12.07
N VAL A 198 20.36 -24.62 12.14
CA VAL A 198 20.55 -23.58 13.18
C VAL A 198 19.48 -22.50 13.08
N ILE A 199 19.12 -22.07 11.87
CA ILE A 199 18.21 -20.97 11.63
C ILE A 199 16.74 -21.42 11.66
N THR A 200 16.44 -22.59 11.12
CA THR A 200 15.08 -23.14 11.07
C THR A 200 14.72 -24.02 12.27
N GLY A 201 15.70 -24.30 13.13
CA GLY A 201 15.53 -25.16 14.31
C GLY A 201 14.42 -24.63 15.23
N ARG A 202 13.43 -25.48 15.52
CA ARG A 202 12.33 -25.15 16.43
C ARG A 202 12.88 -24.85 17.84
N GLY A 203 12.45 -23.71 18.42
CA GLY A 203 12.86 -23.32 19.76
C GLY A 203 14.16 -22.52 19.83
N THR A 204 14.78 -22.15 18.72
CA THR A 204 15.88 -21.19 18.70
C THR A 204 15.37 -19.75 18.77
N ALA A 205 16.15 -18.84 19.32
CA ALA A 205 15.83 -17.40 19.33
C ALA A 205 15.59 -16.82 17.93
N TRP A 206 16.16 -17.44 16.89
CA TRP A 206 16.02 -17.07 15.49
C TRP A 206 14.61 -17.36 14.96
N SER A 207 14.02 -18.51 15.28
CA SER A 207 12.65 -18.84 14.87
C SER A 207 11.63 -17.89 15.51
N THR A 208 11.85 -17.48 16.75
CA THR A 208 10.99 -16.53 17.45
C THR A 208 11.09 -15.13 16.85
N ALA A 209 12.29 -14.68 16.49
CA ALA A 209 12.50 -13.39 15.83
C ALA A 209 11.91 -13.38 14.40
N ALA A 210 12.08 -14.46 13.62
CA ALA A 210 11.46 -14.61 12.30
C ALA A 210 9.94 -14.59 12.37
N CYS A 211 9.32 -15.22 13.37
CA CYS A 211 7.88 -15.18 13.60
C CYS A 211 7.37 -13.78 13.97
N THR A 212 8.19 -12.94 14.62
CA THR A 212 7.80 -11.56 14.97
C THR A 212 7.79 -10.63 13.76
N VAL A 213 8.65 -10.92 12.78
CA VAL A 213 8.78 -10.12 11.53
C VAL A 213 7.80 -10.58 10.45
N HIS A 214 7.35 -11.84 10.50
CA HIS A 214 6.55 -12.48 9.45
C HIS A 214 5.28 -13.13 10.00
N ARG A 215 4.49 -12.49 10.84
CA ARG A 215 3.24 -13.10 11.30
C ARG A 215 2.15 -13.12 10.22
N PRO A 216 1.90 -14.28 9.59
CA PRO A 216 0.63 -14.53 8.94
C PRO A 216 -0.38 -15.31 9.79
N SER A 217 -0.11 -15.90 10.91
CA SER A 217 -1.13 -16.42 11.84
C SER A 217 -0.54 -16.92 13.15
N PRO A 218 -1.32 -16.98 14.26
CA PRO A 218 -0.89 -17.58 15.54
C PRO A 218 -0.50 -19.05 15.42
N GLU A 219 -0.97 -19.76 14.40
CA GLU A 219 -0.75 -21.21 14.21
C GLU A 219 0.62 -21.53 13.56
N SER A 220 1.31 -20.54 12.97
CA SER A 220 2.61 -20.77 12.34
C SER A 220 3.79 -20.71 13.30
N CYS A 221 3.58 -20.36 14.57
CA CYS A 221 4.61 -20.28 15.62
C CYS A 221 4.40 -21.28 16.78
N ALA A 222 3.51 -22.27 16.61
CA ALA A 222 3.27 -23.32 17.61
C ALA A 222 4.05 -24.60 17.29
#